data_0bfd2f889f3e901fca55b8411b0d4bca
#
_entry.id   0bfd2f889f3e901fca55b8411b0d4bca
#
_cell.length_a   1.000
_cell.length_b   1.000
_cell.length_c   1.000
_cell.angle_alpha   90.00
_cell.angle_beta   90.00
_cell.angle_gamma   90.00
#
_symmetry.space_group_name_H-M   'P 1'
#
loop_
_entity.id
_entity.type
_entity.pdbx_description
1 polymer ?
#
loop_
_entity_poly.entity_id
_entity_poly.type
_entity_poly.pdbx_seq_one_letter_code
_entity_poly.pdbx_strand_id
1 'polypeptide(L)'
;KRLNLQPENFFLTREMTKAKFRNIRDWGRKYTLFGTPIYLDFLAGKRDLTCSAWAIPTRNVRGWKAPCYLMTDGHYGSYRELLEKTAWEKYGVVNGVARDKRCENCMVHCGYEPTASLSQAPGDTWENLKFNFGPRPPLRVEGSSVQAFNGVSAGNGHKTGRPAKAEPAAA
;
A
#
# COMPACT_ATOMS: atom_id res chain seq x y z
N LYS A 1 -19.82 16.76 11.25
CA LYS A 1 -19.51 17.30 9.90
C LYS A 1 -18.82 16.19 9.13
N ARG A 2 -19.48 15.59 8.14
CA ARG A 2 -18.82 14.69 7.18
C ARG A 2 -17.91 15.59 6.32
N LEU A 3 -16.63 15.32 6.35
CA LEU A 3 -15.69 15.90 5.38
C LEU A 3 -16.14 15.43 4.00
N ASN A 4 -16.58 16.36 3.17
CA ASN A 4 -16.95 16.08 1.78
C ASN A 4 -15.65 16.02 0.96
N LEU A 5 -14.91 14.92 1.15
CA LEU A 5 -13.66 14.69 0.43
C LEU A 5 -14.03 14.22 -0.98
N GLN A 6 -13.66 15.00 -1.96
CA GLN A 6 -13.76 14.60 -3.37
C GLN A 6 -12.69 13.52 -3.62
N PRO A 7 -13.06 12.27 -3.89
CA PRO A 7 -12.10 11.16 -4.02
C PRO A 7 -11.01 11.43 -5.06
N GLU A 8 -11.35 12.08 -6.15
CA GLU A 8 -10.46 12.41 -7.25
C GLU A 8 -9.28 13.32 -6.84
N ASN A 9 -9.42 14.07 -5.77
CA ASN A 9 -8.34 14.95 -5.26
C ASN A 9 -7.31 14.23 -4.40
N PHE A 10 -7.58 13.01 -3.99
CA PHE A 10 -6.73 12.24 -3.07
C PHE A 10 -5.99 11.09 -3.75
N PHE A 11 -6.48 10.61 -4.89
CA PHE A 11 -5.88 9.49 -5.58
C PHE A 11 -5.01 9.96 -6.74
N LEU A 12 -3.79 9.44 -6.80
CA LEU A 12 -2.92 9.64 -7.95
C LEU A 12 -3.46 8.84 -9.13
N THR A 13 -3.51 9.47 -10.30
CA THR A 13 -3.70 8.72 -11.54
C THR A 13 -2.47 7.86 -11.84
N ARG A 14 -2.59 6.91 -12.77
CA ARG A 14 -1.43 6.10 -13.21
C ARG A 14 -0.33 6.99 -13.77
N GLU A 15 -0.68 7.99 -14.56
CA GLU A 15 0.27 8.92 -15.17
C GLU A 15 1.00 9.74 -14.09
N MET A 16 0.27 10.25 -13.10
CA MET A 16 0.87 10.96 -11.97
C MET A 16 1.80 10.06 -11.16
N THR A 17 1.40 8.81 -10.93
CA THR A 17 2.22 7.82 -10.23
C THR A 17 3.51 7.56 -11.01
N LYS A 18 3.41 7.24 -12.31
CA LYS A 18 4.57 7.01 -13.17
C LYS A 18 5.51 8.21 -13.20
N ALA A 19 4.97 9.42 -13.31
CA ALA A 19 5.77 10.65 -13.29
C ALA A 19 6.53 10.85 -11.97
N LYS A 20 5.86 10.60 -10.83
CA LYS A 20 6.47 10.74 -9.50
C LYS A 20 7.54 9.68 -9.23
N PHE A 21 7.34 8.46 -9.69
CA PHE A 21 8.24 7.33 -9.45
C PHE A 21 9.28 7.11 -10.56
N ARG A 22 9.35 7.96 -11.58
CA ARG A 22 10.25 7.78 -12.74
C ARG A 22 11.71 7.47 -12.39
N ASN A 23 12.22 8.00 -11.28
CA ASN A 23 13.61 7.84 -10.84
C ASN A 23 13.76 6.85 -9.66
N ILE A 24 12.74 6.07 -9.35
CA ILE A 24 12.71 5.21 -8.16
C ILE A 24 13.84 4.17 -8.14
N ARG A 25 14.25 3.68 -9.31
CA ARG A 25 15.38 2.74 -9.43
C ARG A 25 16.71 3.36 -9.02
N ASP A 26 16.92 4.64 -9.28
CA ASP A 26 18.15 5.36 -8.87
C ASP A 26 18.14 5.58 -7.36
N TRP A 27 16.97 5.80 -6.78
CA TRP A 27 16.83 5.85 -5.32
C TRP A 27 17.10 4.49 -4.68
N GLY A 28 16.63 3.40 -5.31
CA GLY A 28 16.90 2.04 -4.84
C GLY A 28 18.38 1.64 -4.82
N ARG A 29 19.24 2.35 -5.57
CA ARG A 29 20.71 2.19 -5.49
C ARG A 29 21.32 2.87 -4.27
N LYS A 30 20.66 3.87 -3.73
CA LYS A 30 21.15 4.69 -2.60
C LYS A 30 20.49 4.28 -1.27
N TYR A 31 19.25 3.85 -1.32
CA TYR A 31 18.42 3.54 -0.16
C TYR A 31 17.84 2.14 -0.26
N THR A 32 17.67 1.48 0.87
CA THR A 32 16.90 0.24 0.93
C THR A 32 15.42 0.59 0.79
N LEU A 33 14.84 0.29 -0.36
CA LEU A 33 13.42 0.48 -0.61
C LEU A 33 12.65 -0.81 -0.32
N PHE A 34 11.41 -0.67 0.13
CA PHE A 34 10.47 -1.77 0.18
C PHE A 34 9.88 -1.99 -1.22
N GLY A 35 9.76 -3.24 -1.62
CA GLY A 35 9.24 -3.65 -2.93
C GLY A 35 10.32 -4.17 -3.87
N THR A 36 9.94 -5.13 -4.70
CA THR A 36 10.83 -5.72 -5.69
C THR A 36 11.24 -4.70 -6.76
N PRO A 37 12.43 -4.84 -7.35
CA PRO A 37 12.85 -3.99 -8.47
C PRO A 37 11.84 -3.99 -9.61
N ILE A 38 11.19 -5.13 -9.85
CA ILE A 38 10.16 -5.31 -10.89
C ILE A 38 8.94 -4.44 -10.60
N TYR A 39 8.49 -4.42 -9.35
CA TYR A 39 7.37 -3.57 -8.94
C TYR A 39 7.75 -2.07 -9.01
N LEU A 40 8.98 -1.71 -8.65
CA LEU A 40 9.45 -0.33 -8.78
C LEU A 40 9.49 0.12 -10.24
N ASP A 41 9.89 -0.76 -11.16
CA ASP A 41 9.84 -0.48 -12.61
C ASP A 41 8.40 -0.32 -13.12
N PHE A 42 7.45 -1.07 -12.57
CA PHE A 42 6.04 -0.87 -12.85
C PHE A 42 5.55 0.50 -12.38
N LEU A 43 5.89 0.91 -11.16
CA LEU A 43 5.55 2.25 -10.66
C LEU A 43 6.16 3.36 -11.53
N ALA A 44 7.37 3.16 -12.05
CA ALA A 44 8.06 4.09 -12.94
C ALA A 44 7.50 4.07 -14.38
N GLY A 45 6.56 3.18 -14.71
CA GLY A 45 6.01 3.03 -16.05
C GLY A 45 6.93 2.36 -17.05
N LYS A 46 8.00 1.69 -16.60
CA LYS A 46 8.95 0.97 -17.46
C LYS A 46 8.47 -0.42 -17.85
N ARG A 47 7.46 -0.94 -17.18
CA ARG A 47 6.79 -2.22 -17.48
C ARG A 47 5.35 -2.22 -17.03
N ASP A 48 4.57 -3.14 -17.55
CA ASP A 48 3.23 -3.43 -17.09
C ASP A 48 3.22 -4.71 -16.25
N LEU A 49 2.32 -4.75 -15.27
CA LEU A 49 2.04 -5.91 -14.44
C LEU A 49 0.53 -6.16 -14.40
N THR A 50 0.17 -7.42 -14.32
CA THR A 50 -1.21 -7.84 -14.07
C THR A 50 -1.51 -7.80 -12.57
N CYS A 51 -2.69 -7.32 -12.22
CA CYS A 51 -3.13 -7.31 -10.82
C CYS A 51 -3.52 -8.72 -10.35
N SER A 52 -2.92 -9.16 -9.25
CA SER A 52 -3.24 -10.43 -8.55
C SER A 52 -3.88 -10.14 -7.20
N ALA A 53 -5.07 -9.53 -7.20
CA ALA A 53 -5.75 -9.07 -5.98
C ALA A 53 -5.99 -10.18 -4.95
N TRP A 54 -6.15 -11.43 -5.40
CA TRP A 54 -6.34 -12.63 -4.59
C TRP A 54 -5.11 -13.06 -3.79
N ALA A 55 -3.91 -12.61 -4.17
CA ALA A 55 -2.65 -13.06 -3.58
C ALA A 55 -2.36 -12.46 -2.20
N ILE A 56 -2.96 -11.30 -1.88
CA ILE A 56 -2.86 -10.68 -0.54
C ILE A 56 -4.28 -10.52 0.02
N PRO A 57 -4.87 -11.60 0.53
CA PRO A 57 -6.22 -11.56 1.06
C PRO A 57 -6.28 -10.72 2.34
N THR A 58 -7.38 -10.02 2.51
CA THR A 58 -7.61 -9.17 3.69
C THR A 58 -8.81 -9.69 4.48
N ARG A 59 -8.67 -9.75 5.79
CA ARG A 59 -9.74 -10.13 6.71
C ARG A 59 -10.05 -9.00 7.68
N ASN A 60 -11.33 -8.78 7.97
CA ASN A 60 -11.80 -7.89 9.01
C ASN A 60 -12.80 -8.61 9.93
N VAL A 61 -13.47 -7.89 10.82
CA VAL A 61 -14.45 -8.46 11.77
C VAL A 61 -15.64 -9.14 11.07
N ARG A 62 -15.95 -8.79 9.82
CA ARG A 62 -17.02 -9.38 9.03
C ARG A 62 -16.60 -10.63 8.25
N GLY A 63 -15.30 -10.90 8.16
CA GLY A 63 -14.76 -12.02 7.39
C GLY A 63 -13.71 -11.60 6.36
N TRP A 64 -13.50 -12.49 5.38
CA TRP A 64 -12.57 -12.27 4.29
C TRP A 64 -13.17 -11.31 3.25
N LYS A 65 -12.48 -10.21 2.99
CA LYS A 65 -12.94 -9.17 2.06
C LYS A 65 -12.70 -9.56 0.60
N ALA A 66 -13.69 -9.31 -0.23
CA ALA A 66 -13.58 -9.42 -1.68
C ALA A 66 -13.82 -8.05 -2.34
N PRO A 67 -13.17 -7.77 -3.46
CA PRO A 67 -12.14 -8.56 -4.13
C PRO A 67 -10.73 -8.29 -3.60
N CYS A 68 -10.47 -7.16 -2.92
CA CYS A 68 -9.12 -6.77 -2.53
C CYS A 68 -9.09 -5.86 -1.29
N TYR A 69 -7.91 -5.44 -0.89
CA TYR A 69 -7.70 -4.54 0.24
C TYR A 69 -8.47 -3.20 0.12
N LEU A 70 -8.52 -2.62 -1.07
CA LEU A 70 -9.13 -1.29 -1.29
C LEU A 70 -10.65 -1.35 -1.52
N MET A 71 -11.16 -2.45 -2.03
CA MET A 71 -12.57 -2.62 -2.36
C MET A 71 -13.24 -3.65 -1.45
N THR A 72 -14.54 -3.46 -1.20
CA THR A 72 -15.31 -4.39 -0.38
C THR A 72 -16.69 -4.59 -1.01
N ASP A 73 -16.77 -5.53 -1.94
CA ASP A 73 -18.02 -5.91 -2.60
C ASP A 73 -18.68 -7.09 -1.89
N GLY A 74 -17.93 -7.81 -1.05
CA GLY A 74 -18.45 -8.92 -0.27
C GLY A 74 -17.53 -9.32 0.88
N HIS A 75 -18.06 -10.21 1.73
CA HIS A 75 -17.34 -10.86 2.80
C HIS A 75 -17.67 -12.35 2.79
N TYR A 76 -16.65 -13.16 3.07
CA TYR A 76 -16.76 -14.61 3.10
C TYR A 76 -16.27 -15.15 4.45
N GLY A 77 -16.85 -16.27 4.87
CA GLY A 77 -16.52 -16.91 6.15
C GLY A 77 -15.12 -17.56 6.14
N SER A 78 -14.68 -18.07 5.00
CA SER A 78 -13.41 -18.72 4.83
C SER A 78 -12.62 -18.17 3.62
N TYR A 79 -11.30 -18.35 3.65
CA TYR A 79 -10.45 -17.98 2.51
C TYR A 79 -10.76 -18.82 1.26
N ARG A 80 -11.14 -20.08 1.44
CA ARG A 80 -11.58 -20.94 0.34
C ARG A 80 -12.81 -20.36 -0.36
N GLU A 81 -13.82 -19.96 0.42
CA GLU A 81 -15.00 -19.31 -0.16
C GLU A 81 -14.67 -18.01 -0.88
N LEU A 82 -13.73 -17.20 -0.34
CA LEU A 82 -13.26 -16.00 -1.02
C LEU A 82 -12.70 -16.35 -2.41
N LEU A 83 -11.85 -17.38 -2.51
CA LEU A 83 -11.25 -17.78 -3.77
C LEU A 83 -12.27 -18.33 -4.77
N GLU A 84 -13.20 -19.16 -4.30
CA GLU A 84 -14.15 -19.88 -5.14
C GLU A 84 -15.34 -19.03 -5.59
N LYS A 85 -15.80 -18.11 -4.72
CA LYS A 85 -17.03 -17.35 -4.97
C LYS A 85 -16.79 -15.94 -5.51
N THR A 86 -15.57 -15.44 -5.49
CA THR A 86 -15.26 -14.11 -6.06
C THR A 86 -15.08 -14.23 -7.57
N ALA A 87 -15.80 -13.41 -8.32
CA ALA A 87 -15.68 -13.32 -9.77
C ALA A 87 -14.41 -12.52 -10.16
N TRP A 88 -13.25 -13.14 -9.98
CA TRP A 88 -11.93 -12.49 -10.14
C TRP A 88 -11.74 -11.86 -11.51
N GLU A 89 -12.37 -12.41 -12.55
CA GLU A 89 -12.32 -11.91 -13.94
C GLU A 89 -12.92 -10.50 -14.09
N LYS A 90 -13.69 -10.04 -13.11
CA LYS A 90 -14.31 -8.71 -13.11
C LYS A 90 -13.41 -7.62 -12.52
N TYR A 91 -12.29 -7.98 -11.91
CA TYR A 91 -11.49 -7.05 -11.14
C TYR A 91 -10.03 -6.96 -11.63
N GLY A 92 -9.38 -5.90 -11.18
CA GLY A 92 -7.97 -5.67 -11.44
C GLY A 92 -7.70 -5.06 -12.82
N VAL A 93 -6.43 -5.05 -13.17
CA VAL A 93 -5.93 -4.60 -14.47
C VAL A 93 -5.12 -5.72 -15.10
N VAL A 94 -5.43 -6.04 -16.33
CA VAL A 94 -4.77 -7.09 -17.13
C VAL A 94 -4.37 -6.49 -18.47
N ASN A 95 -3.10 -6.64 -18.83
CA ASN A 95 -2.55 -6.07 -20.06
C ASN A 95 -2.85 -4.57 -20.22
N GLY A 96 -2.75 -3.81 -19.12
CA GLY A 96 -3.03 -2.37 -19.11
C GLY A 96 -4.52 -2.00 -19.11
N VAL A 97 -5.44 -2.96 -19.23
CA VAL A 97 -6.89 -2.70 -19.27
C VAL A 97 -7.52 -2.97 -17.92
N ALA A 98 -8.18 -1.97 -17.34
CA ALA A 98 -8.95 -2.11 -16.11
C ALA A 98 -10.27 -2.86 -16.40
N ARG A 99 -10.53 -3.92 -15.62
CA ARG A 99 -11.76 -4.70 -15.71
C ARG A 99 -12.91 -4.08 -14.91
N ASP A 100 -12.55 -3.31 -13.86
CA ASP A 100 -13.49 -2.51 -13.07
C ASP A 100 -12.99 -1.07 -13.08
N LYS A 101 -13.88 -0.10 -13.24
CA LYS A 101 -13.55 1.34 -13.26
C LYS A 101 -12.76 1.78 -12.02
N ARG A 102 -13.05 1.19 -10.87
CA ARG A 102 -12.35 1.47 -9.60
C ARG A 102 -10.87 1.04 -9.63
N CYS A 103 -10.52 0.14 -10.54
CA CYS A 103 -9.15 -0.36 -10.71
C CYS A 103 -8.32 0.49 -11.67
N GLU A 104 -8.93 1.41 -12.42
CA GLU A 104 -8.30 2.16 -13.50
C GLU A 104 -7.00 2.85 -13.07
N ASN A 105 -7.03 3.54 -11.94
CA ASN A 105 -5.89 4.29 -11.42
C ASN A 105 -5.06 3.52 -10.37
N CYS A 106 -5.45 2.29 -10.05
CA CYS A 106 -4.77 1.52 -9.02
C CYS A 106 -3.38 1.04 -9.48
N MET A 107 -2.36 1.34 -8.68
CA MET A 107 -0.99 0.82 -8.81
C MET A 107 -0.46 0.33 -7.45
N VAL A 108 -1.36 -0.07 -6.55
CA VAL A 108 -1.01 -0.40 -5.16
C VAL A 108 -0.33 -1.76 -5.07
N HIS A 109 0.69 -1.86 -4.23
CA HIS A 109 1.54 -3.05 -4.05
C HIS A 109 0.75 -4.33 -3.80
N CYS A 110 -0.37 -4.28 -3.06
CA CYS A 110 -1.14 -5.48 -2.72
C CYS A 110 -1.65 -6.28 -3.93
N GLY A 111 -1.81 -5.64 -5.08
CA GLY A 111 -2.23 -6.33 -6.31
C GLY A 111 -1.08 -6.64 -7.27
N TYR A 112 0.01 -5.88 -7.22
CA TYR A 112 1.07 -5.97 -8.24
C TYR A 112 2.39 -6.54 -7.71
N GLU A 113 2.70 -6.37 -6.43
CA GLU A 113 3.91 -6.95 -5.84
C GLU A 113 3.92 -8.48 -5.88
N PRO A 114 2.80 -9.19 -5.62
CA PRO A 114 2.77 -10.63 -5.78
C PRO A 114 3.09 -11.08 -7.21
N THR A 115 2.55 -10.40 -8.21
CA THR A 115 2.85 -10.69 -9.64
C THR A 115 4.32 -10.46 -9.93
N ALA A 116 4.90 -9.37 -9.43
CA ALA A 116 6.31 -9.07 -9.58
C ALA A 116 7.21 -10.12 -8.91
N SER A 117 6.86 -10.51 -7.69
CA SER A 117 7.63 -11.49 -6.90
C SER A 117 7.55 -12.90 -7.45
N LEU A 118 6.44 -13.27 -8.07
CA LEU A 118 6.19 -14.61 -8.63
C LEU A 118 6.48 -14.70 -10.13
N SER A 119 6.99 -13.64 -10.75
CA SER A 119 7.34 -13.65 -12.16
C SER A 119 8.40 -14.71 -12.45
N GLN A 120 8.11 -15.57 -13.42
CA GLN A 120 8.99 -16.65 -13.86
C GLN A 120 9.78 -16.31 -15.13
N ALA A 121 9.65 -15.10 -15.64
CA ALA A 121 10.52 -14.67 -16.74
C ALA A 121 11.99 -14.72 -16.31
N PRO A 122 12.91 -15.27 -17.12
CA PRO A 122 14.30 -15.52 -16.71
C PRO A 122 15.01 -14.29 -16.13
N GLY A 123 14.80 -13.12 -16.74
CA GLY A 123 15.34 -11.86 -16.25
C GLY A 123 14.75 -11.42 -14.91
N ASP A 124 13.45 -11.62 -14.72
CA ASP A 124 12.73 -11.28 -13.50
C ASP A 124 13.12 -12.19 -12.33
N THR A 125 13.25 -13.48 -12.61
CA THR A 125 13.75 -14.45 -11.61
C THR A 125 15.14 -14.03 -11.11
N TRP A 126 16.03 -13.65 -12.02
CA TRP A 126 17.37 -13.20 -11.66
C TRP A 126 17.36 -11.88 -10.87
N GLU A 127 16.54 -10.92 -11.24
CA GLU A 127 16.37 -9.67 -10.48
C GLU A 127 15.81 -9.93 -9.07
N ASN A 128 14.81 -10.77 -8.95
CA ASN A 128 14.24 -11.16 -7.67
C ASN A 128 15.27 -11.90 -6.79
N LEU A 129 16.07 -12.77 -7.38
CA LEU A 129 17.14 -13.47 -6.66
C LEU A 129 18.19 -12.50 -6.13
N LYS A 130 18.65 -11.58 -6.96
CA LYS A 130 19.58 -10.50 -6.54
C LYS A 130 18.98 -9.62 -5.44
N PHE A 131 17.71 -9.29 -5.55
CA PHE A 131 17.04 -8.46 -4.56
C PHE A 131 16.95 -9.16 -3.20
N ASN A 132 16.66 -10.46 -3.18
CA ASN A 132 16.49 -11.20 -1.93
C ASN A 132 17.81 -11.60 -1.28
N PHE A 133 18.83 -11.92 -2.06
CA PHE A 133 20.09 -12.52 -1.58
C PHE A 133 21.33 -11.69 -1.89
N GLY A 134 21.21 -10.65 -2.71
CA GLY A 134 22.33 -9.77 -3.07
C GLY A 134 22.67 -8.76 -1.97
N PRO A 135 23.85 -8.12 -2.09
CA PRO A 135 24.24 -7.06 -1.19
C PRO A 135 23.25 -5.88 -1.29
N ARG A 136 22.75 -5.46 -0.14
CA ARG A 136 21.88 -4.27 -0.05
C ARG A 136 22.72 -3.02 0.17
N PRO A 137 22.33 -1.87 -0.42
CA PRO A 137 22.95 -0.62 -0.06
C PRO A 137 22.80 -0.40 1.45
N PRO A 138 23.83 0.17 2.11
CA PRO A 138 23.76 0.44 3.54
C PRO A 138 22.55 1.32 3.84
N LEU A 139 21.87 1.05 4.96
CA LEU A 139 20.87 1.95 5.49
C LEU A 139 21.58 3.27 5.84
N ARG A 140 21.52 4.23 4.95
CA ARG A 140 21.92 5.60 5.27
C ARG A 140 20.78 6.21 6.07
N VAL A 141 20.91 6.19 7.38
CA VAL A 141 20.24 7.15 8.25
C VAL A 141 21.00 8.45 8.03
N GLU A 142 20.71 9.20 6.98
CA GLU A 142 21.08 10.60 6.92
C GLU A 142 20.43 11.20 8.16
N GLY A 143 21.26 11.79 9.05
CA GLY A 143 20.79 12.42 10.25
C GLY A 143 19.59 13.26 9.89
N SER A 144 18.42 12.89 10.39
CA SER A 144 17.19 13.58 10.12
C SER A 144 17.33 14.98 10.71
N SER A 145 17.79 15.93 9.92
CA SER A 145 17.24 17.26 10.06
C SER A 145 15.76 17.13 9.67
N VAL A 146 15.00 16.50 10.53
CA VAL A 146 13.59 16.79 10.65
C VAL A 146 13.58 18.26 11.04
N GLN A 147 13.63 19.13 10.03
CA GLN A 147 13.10 20.46 10.22
C GLN A 147 11.67 20.20 10.66
N ALA A 148 11.48 20.25 11.97
CA ALA A 148 10.17 20.24 12.55
C ALA A 148 9.36 21.21 11.70
N PHE A 149 8.24 20.75 11.20
CA PHE A 149 7.22 21.58 10.61
C PHE A 149 6.71 22.47 11.74
N ASN A 150 7.49 23.50 12.08
CA ASN A 150 7.13 24.56 13.00
C ASN A 150 6.17 25.50 12.28
N GLY A 151 4.95 25.01 12.08
CA GLY A 151 3.90 25.75 11.38
C GLY A 151 2.50 25.47 11.89
N VAL A 152 2.37 24.75 13.02
CA VAL A 152 1.08 24.69 13.73
C VAL A 152 1.35 25.11 15.14
N SER A 153 1.11 26.38 15.42
CA SER A 153 1.01 26.91 16.79
C SER A 153 -0.03 26.07 17.55
N ALA A 154 0.44 25.23 18.47
CA ALA A 154 -0.42 24.55 19.40
C ALA A 154 -1.03 25.59 20.31
N GLY A 155 -2.27 25.98 20.01
CA GLY A 155 -3.12 26.77 20.90
C GLY A 155 -3.26 26.06 22.23
N ASN A 156 -2.93 26.79 23.27
CA ASN A 156 -2.94 26.49 24.68
C ASN A 156 -4.15 25.72 25.20
N GLY A 157 -3.87 24.83 26.13
CA GLY A 157 -4.65 24.74 27.36
C GLY A 157 -5.63 23.60 27.46
N HIS A 158 -5.14 22.41 27.77
CA HIS A 158 -5.95 21.50 28.56
C HIS A 158 -5.18 21.10 29.82
N LYS A 159 -5.46 21.84 30.90
CA LYS A 159 -5.08 21.45 32.26
C LYS A 159 -5.89 20.21 32.63
N THR A 160 -5.28 19.06 32.66
CA THR A 160 -5.87 17.86 33.26
C THR A 160 -5.79 18.00 34.78
N GLY A 161 -6.90 18.41 35.38
CA GLY A 161 -7.11 18.32 36.83
C GLY A 161 -7.17 16.85 37.23
N ARG A 162 -6.24 16.44 38.09
CA ARG A 162 -6.21 15.15 38.78
C ARG A 162 -7.39 15.11 39.76
N PRO A 163 -8.29 14.11 39.72
CA PRO A 163 -9.32 14.03 40.76
C PRO A 163 -8.68 13.65 42.11
N ALA A 164 -9.08 14.39 43.16
CA ALA A 164 -8.69 14.15 44.51
C ALA A 164 -9.19 12.79 44.99
N LYS A 165 -8.34 12.09 45.77
CA LYS A 165 -8.67 10.87 46.51
C LYS A 165 -9.79 11.18 47.50
N ALA A 166 -10.88 10.40 47.42
CA ALA A 166 -11.88 10.36 48.48
C ALA A 166 -11.35 9.55 49.68
N GLU A 167 -11.35 10.13 50.87
CA GLU A 167 -11.13 9.46 52.17
C GLU A 167 -12.33 8.58 52.52
N PRO A 168 -12.11 7.42 53.14
CA PRO A 168 -13.21 6.60 53.63
C PRO A 168 -13.76 7.19 54.94
N ALA A 169 -15.08 7.37 54.98
CA ALA A 169 -15.80 7.72 56.19
C ALA A 169 -15.83 6.51 57.15
N ALA A 170 -15.45 6.79 58.40
CA ALA A 170 -15.60 5.87 59.53
C ALA A 170 -17.04 5.93 60.06
N ALA A 171 -17.64 4.80 60.28
CA ALA A 171 -18.52 4.35 61.37
C ALA A 171 -19.14 2.99 61.01
#